data_fe65e97f08fa157ff2bc13edcf059b3e
#
_entry.id   fe65e97f08fa157ff2bc13edcf059b3e
#
_cell.length_a   1.000
_cell.length_b   1.000
_cell.length_c   1.000
_cell.angle_alpha   90.00
_cell.angle_beta   90.00
_cell.angle_gamma   90.00
#
_symmetry.space_group_name_H-M   'P 1'
#
loop_
_entity.id
_entity.type
_entity.pdbx_description
1 polymer ?
#
loop_
_entity_poly.entity_id
_entity_poly.type
_entity_poly.pdbx_seq_one_letter_code
_entity_poly.pdbx_strand_id
1 'polypeptide(L)'
;MKCSFCGLYIGKRLGFDILFEQKENFQLCVTCAEHIDINVLKVGEYTLYYFSDYEFLKDEIYSIKYFGDVACATKFKNLFERFFSLQKFDLVTIVPVNEIREIIRGFDHIEQVCKLCNVNFVKLLSCEYREKQSKLHKKRIENRYHFLNDNLDLKEIETLLIIDDIYTSGSTLLGCARTIHKAYPGIKISFLTLSKVI
;
A
#
# COMPACT_ATOMS: atom_id res chain seq x y z
N MET A 1 19.34 20.44 -3.72
CA MET A 1 18.27 19.50 -4.02
C MET A 1 17.81 18.84 -2.73
N LYS A 2 16.58 18.37 -2.62
CA LYS A 2 16.06 17.70 -1.40
C LYS A 2 15.77 16.23 -1.68
N CYS A 3 15.99 15.38 -0.70
CA CYS A 3 15.59 13.97 -0.74
C CYS A 3 14.07 13.85 -0.93
N SER A 4 13.65 13.05 -1.90
CA SER A 4 12.23 12.88 -2.26
C SER A 4 11.40 12.18 -1.17
N PHE A 5 12.05 11.56 -0.20
CA PHE A 5 11.39 10.90 0.92
C PHE A 5 11.52 11.70 2.22
N CYS A 6 12.74 11.86 2.77
CA CYS A 6 12.93 12.47 4.08
C CYS A 6 13.07 14.01 4.05
N GLY A 7 13.17 14.63 2.87
CA GLY A 7 13.34 16.07 2.72
C GLY A 7 14.73 16.61 3.05
N LEU A 8 15.67 15.75 3.45
CA LEU A 8 17.06 16.13 3.76
C LEU A 8 17.72 16.80 2.56
N TYR A 9 18.53 17.81 2.80
CA TYR A 9 19.25 18.49 1.72
C TYR A 9 20.35 17.59 1.16
N ILE A 10 20.26 17.26 -0.11
CA ILE A 10 21.29 16.52 -0.85
C ILE A 10 22.17 17.56 -1.52
N GLY A 11 23.46 17.61 -1.16
CA GLY A 11 24.41 18.55 -1.77
C GLY A 11 24.42 18.45 -3.28
N LYS A 12 24.63 19.56 -3.99
CA LYS A 12 24.84 19.53 -5.44
C LYS A 12 26.11 18.74 -5.73
N ARG A 13 26.04 17.68 -6.55
CA ARG A 13 27.22 17.15 -7.24
C ARG A 13 27.74 18.25 -8.13
N LEU A 14 28.92 18.77 -7.85
CA LEU A 14 29.65 19.69 -8.73
C LEU A 14 30.36 18.82 -9.78
N GLY A 15 29.80 18.74 -10.99
CA GLY A 15 30.40 18.02 -12.10
C GLY A 15 29.66 18.29 -13.41
N PHE A 16 30.32 18.02 -14.53
CA PHE A 16 29.81 18.20 -15.90
C PHE A 16 28.58 17.34 -16.22
N ASP A 17 28.29 16.33 -15.40
CA ASP A 17 27.14 15.43 -15.54
C ASP A 17 25.79 16.14 -15.40
N ILE A 18 25.77 17.37 -14.84
CA ILE A 18 24.54 18.19 -14.66
C ILE A 18 23.92 18.60 -16.01
N LEU A 19 24.70 18.61 -17.10
CA LEU A 19 24.23 19.07 -18.42
C LEU A 19 23.49 18.01 -19.21
N PHE A 20 23.56 16.74 -18.81
CA PHE A 20 22.99 15.60 -19.54
C PHE A 20 22.02 14.73 -18.71
N GLU A 21 21.87 15.00 -17.41
CA GLU A 21 20.87 14.29 -16.61
C GLU A 21 19.46 14.76 -17.00
N GLN A 22 18.70 13.87 -17.61
CA GLN A 22 17.24 13.97 -17.58
C GLN A 22 16.86 14.14 -16.11
N LYS A 23 16.13 15.20 -15.79
CA LYS A 23 15.62 15.47 -14.45
C LYS A 23 14.69 14.35 -14.03
N GLU A 24 15.22 13.27 -13.48
CA GLU A 24 14.41 12.40 -12.66
C GLU A 24 14.03 13.24 -11.43
N ASN A 25 12.75 13.56 -11.31
CA ASN A 25 12.21 14.32 -10.19
C ASN A 25 12.27 13.54 -8.85
N PHE A 26 12.79 12.32 -8.86
CA PHE A 26 12.90 11.43 -7.72
C PHE A 26 14.37 11.19 -7.36
N GLN A 27 14.81 11.74 -6.23
CA GLN A 27 16.17 11.54 -5.73
C GLN A 27 16.13 11.26 -4.22
N LEU A 28 16.88 10.27 -3.80
CA LEU A 28 17.03 9.89 -2.39
C LEU A 28 18.41 10.31 -1.86
N CYS A 29 18.48 10.67 -0.57
CA CYS A 29 19.76 10.76 0.13
C CYS A 29 20.35 9.36 0.31
N VAL A 30 21.63 9.26 0.68
CA VAL A 30 22.34 7.98 0.85
C VAL A 30 21.55 7.03 1.75
N THR A 31 21.16 7.47 2.93
CA THR A 31 20.39 6.64 3.89
C THR A 31 19.06 6.15 3.32
N CYS A 32 18.28 7.03 2.66
CA CYS A 32 17.02 6.59 2.08
C CYS A 32 17.24 5.66 0.88
N ALA A 33 18.29 5.86 0.08
CA ALA A 33 18.58 5.01 -1.07
C ALA A 33 19.01 3.58 -0.69
N GLU A 34 19.53 3.38 0.50
CA GLU A 34 19.89 2.06 1.02
C GLU A 34 18.65 1.24 1.43
N HIS A 35 17.54 1.91 1.77
CA HIS A 35 16.37 1.25 2.36
C HIS A 35 15.10 1.34 1.50
N ILE A 36 15.01 2.31 0.60
CA ILE A 36 13.78 2.59 -0.16
C ILE A 36 13.98 2.28 -1.64
N ASP A 37 13.18 1.36 -2.14
CA ASP A 37 13.04 1.08 -3.58
C ASP A 37 11.66 0.46 -3.85
N ILE A 38 11.32 0.24 -5.12
CA ILE A 38 10.17 -0.58 -5.51
C ILE A 38 10.62 -2.04 -5.53
N ASN A 39 10.50 -2.68 -4.38
CA ASN A 39 10.85 -4.09 -4.21
C ASN A 39 9.71 -4.99 -4.70
N VAL A 40 10.07 -6.18 -5.19
CA VAL A 40 9.11 -7.15 -5.75
C VAL A 40 9.32 -8.52 -5.12
N LEU A 41 8.23 -9.17 -4.72
CA LEU A 41 8.22 -10.53 -4.18
C LEU A 41 7.06 -11.32 -4.78
N LYS A 42 7.24 -12.62 -5.01
CA LYS A 42 6.14 -13.53 -5.34
C LYS A 42 5.51 -14.11 -4.08
N VAL A 43 4.18 -14.02 -3.99
CA VAL A 43 3.38 -14.55 -2.89
C VAL A 43 2.33 -15.50 -3.49
N GLY A 44 2.71 -16.77 -3.66
CA GLY A 44 1.90 -17.72 -4.43
C GLY A 44 1.78 -17.24 -5.89
N GLU A 45 0.56 -17.09 -6.36
CA GLU A 45 0.25 -16.59 -7.71
C GLU A 45 0.32 -15.05 -7.83
N TYR A 46 0.34 -14.33 -6.69
CA TYR A 46 0.30 -12.88 -6.63
C TYR A 46 1.69 -12.26 -6.70
N THR A 47 1.75 -11.01 -7.17
CA THR A 47 2.94 -10.17 -7.09
C THR A 47 2.75 -9.15 -5.97
N LEU A 48 3.66 -9.11 -5.01
CA LEU A 48 3.73 -8.10 -3.96
C LEU A 48 4.81 -7.08 -4.32
N TYR A 49 4.42 -5.81 -4.33
CA TYR A 49 5.32 -4.67 -4.35
C TYR A 49 5.38 -4.06 -2.95
N TYR A 50 6.55 -3.57 -2.53
CA TYR A 50 6.70 -2.84 -1.27
C TYR A 50 7.85 -1.84 -1.37
N PHE A 51 7.78 -0.75 -0.60
CA PHE A 51 8.76 0.33 -0.71
C PHE A 51 9.97 0.13 0.20
N SER A 52 9.83 -0.52 1.34
CA SER A 52 10.93 -0.73 2.29
C SER A 52 10.63 -1.84 3.28
N ASP A 53 11.65 -2.21 4.04
CA ASP A 53 11.49 -3.05 5.21
C ASP A 53 10.78 -2.29 6.34
N TYR A 54 10.03 -3.03 7.16
CA TYR A 54 9.23 -2.44 8.25
C TYR A 54 10.09 -1.69 9.27
N GLU A 55 11.27 -2.21 9.62
CA GLU A 55 12.15 -1.59 10.62
C GLU A 55 12.58 -0.18 10.25
N PHE A 56 12.74 0.11 8.95
CA PHE A 56 13.09 1.44 8.46
C PHE A 56 11.90 2.42 8.48
N LEU A 57 10.68 1.93 8.21
CA LEU A 57 9.47 2.76 8.09
C LEU A 57 8.54 2.69 9.31
N LYS A 58 8.91 1.98 10.37
CA LYS A 58 8.02 1.72 11.50
C LYS A 58 7.49 2.97 12.17
N ASP A 59 8.33 3.99 12.33
CA ASP A 59 7.95 5.22 13.01
C ASP A 59 6.98 6.05 12.16
N GLU A 60 7.23 6.13 10.85
CA GLU A 60 6.31 6.77 9.90
C GLU A 60 4.96 6.06 9.86
N ILE A 61 4.97 4.74 9.72
CA ILE A 61 3.74 3.94 9.65
C ILE A 61 2.98 4.02 10.99
N TYR A 62 3.69 3.99 12.12
CA TYR A 62 3.08 4.17 13.43
C TYR A 62 2.41 5.53 13.57
N SER A 63 3.11 6.61 13.18
CA SER A 63 2.60 7.98 13.21
C SER A 63 1.37 8.15 12.33
N ILE A 64 1.38 7.60 11.11
CA ILE A 64 0.24 7.60 10.21
C ILE A 64 -0.92 6.82 10.82
N LYS A 65 -0.66 5.61 11.32
CA LYS A 65 -1.69 4.65 11.75
C LYS A 65 -2.41 5.07 13.02
N TYR A 66 -1.72 5.72 13.95
CA TYR A 66 -2.26 6.04 15.28
C TYR A 66 -2.49 7.53 15.51
N PHE A 67 -1.81 8.41 14.79
CA PHE A 67 -1.92 9.86 14.96
C PHE A 67 -2.44 10.57 13.71
N GLY A 68 -2.62 9.88 12.58
CA GLY A 68 -3.06 10.49 11.33
C GLY A 68 -2.06 11.52 10.79
N ASP A 69 -0.75 11.30 10.99
CA ASP A 69 0.29 12.25 10.65
C ASP A 69 0.39 12.46 9.14
N VAL A 70 -0.14 13.62 8.70
CA VAL A 70 -0.14 14.06 7.29
C VAL A 70 1.28 14.24 6.75
N ALA A 71 2.21 14.75 7.58
CA ALA A 71 3.59 14.97 7.14
C ALA A 71 4.29 13.64 6.86
N CYS A 72 4.09 12.63 7.70
CA CYS A 72 4.58 11.28 7.45
C CYS A 72 3.90 10.63 6.23
N ALA A 73 2.58 10.78 6.08
CA ALA A 73 1.86 10.23 4.94
C ALA A 73 2.32 10.83 3.60
N THR A 74 2.56 12.13 3.55
CA THR A 74 3.00 12.81 2.31
C THR A 74 4.42 12.45 1.87
N LYS A 75 5.26 11.88 2.73
CA LYS A 75 6.58 11.34 2.35
C LYS A 75 6.47 10.27 1.26
N PHE A 76 5.37 9.52 1.23
CA PHE A 76 5.15 8.45 0.25
C PHE A 76 4.71 8.94 -1.13
N LYS A 77 4.35 10.22 -1.28
CA LYS A 77 3.80 10.76 -2.54
C LYS A 77 4.69 10.47 -3.75
N ASN A 78 5.97 10.82 -3.68
CA ASN A 78 6.91 10.61 -4.78
C ASN A 78 7.15 9.11 -5.07
N LEU A 79 7.04 8.23 -4.05
CA LEU A 79 7.15 6.77 -4.23
C LEU A 79 5.95 6.23 -4.99
N PHE A 80 4.73 6.64 -4.64
CA PHE A 80 3.52 6.29 -5.39
C PHE A 80 3.57 6.82 -6.83
N GLU A 81 3.97 8.08 -7.02
CA GLU A 81 4.12 8.66 -8.36
C GLU A 81 5.09 7.83 -9.23
N ARG A 82 6.27 7.49 -8.68
CA ARG A 82 7.24 6.62 -9.35
C ARG A 82 6.66 5.22 -9.61
N PHE A 83 6.01 4.61 -8.62
CA PHE A 83 5.40 3.30 -8.77
C PHE A 83 4.38 3.27 -9.92
N PHE A 84 3.44 4.20 -9.94
CA PHE A 84 2.41 4.29 -10.98
C PHE A 84 2.94 4.80 -12.35
N SER A 85 4.13 5.36 -12.40
CA SER A 85 4.79 5.63 -13.69
C SER A 85 5.32 4.35 -14.33
N LEU A 86 5.74 3.37 -13.53
CA LEU A 86 6.33 2.09 -13.96
C LEU A 86 5.30 0.95 -14.07
N GLN A 87 4.24 0.98 -13.26
CA GLN A 87 3.22 -0.05 -13.18
C GLN A 87 1.84 0.52 -13.51
N LYS A 88 1.05 -0.21 -14.31
CA LYS A 88 -0.31 0.18 -14.67
C LYS A 88 -1.28 -0.88 -14.22
N PHE A 89 -2.43 -0.45 -13.72
CA PHE A 89 -3.54 -1.30 -13.29
C PHE A 89 -4.84 -0.67 -13.77
N ASP A 90 -5.79 -1.51 -14.17
CA ASP A 90 -7.12 -1.05 -14.59
C ASP A 90 -7.91 -0.54 -13.38
N LEU A 91 -7.68 -1.16 -12.21
CA LEU A 91 -8.35 -0.79 -10.98
C LEU A 91 -7.39 -0.87 -9.79
N VAL A 92 -7.51 0.11 -8.89
CA VAL A 92 -6.80 0.15 -7.62
C VAL A 92 -7.83 0.13 -6.50
N THR A 93 -7.63 -0.72 -5.50
CA THR A 93 -8.43 -0.77 -4.28
C THR A 93 -7.53 -0.76 -3.05
N ILE A 94 -8.10 -0.45 -1.91
CA ILE A 94 -7.43 -0.52 -0.61
C ILE A 94 -8.03 -1.65 0.23
N VAL A 95 -7.24 -2.19 1.17
CA VAL A 95 -7.78 -3.13 2.14
C VAL A 95 -8.87 -2.46 2.99
N PRO A 96 -9.98 -3.14 3.27
CA PRO A 96 -11.03 -2.57 4.10
C PRO A 96 -10.57 -2.50 5.55
N VAL A 97 -10.74 -1.35 6.17
CA VAL A 97 -10.61 -1.19 7.61
C VAL A 97 -11.91 -1.66 8.27
N ASN A 98 -11.78 -2.32 9.39
CA ASN A 98 -12.94 -2.67 10.20
C ASN A 98 -13.57 -1.41 10.81
N GLU A 99 -14.90 -1.26 10.72
CA GLU A 99 -15.64 -0.08 11.18
C GLU A 99 -15.32 0.33 12.62
N ILE A 100 -15.20 -0.63 13.54
CA ILE A 100 -14.86 -0.32 14.94
C ILE A 100 -13.45 0.27 15.06
N ARG A 101 -12.50 -0.22 14.28
CA ARG A 101 -11.15 0.35 14.26
C ARG A 101 -11.13 1.74 13.62
N GLU A 102 -11.95 1.96 12.62
CA GLU A 102 -12.12 3.27 12.00
C GLU A 102 -12.75 4.26 12.97
N ILE A 103 -13.81 3.86 13.70
CA ILE A 103 -14.44 4.67 14.76
C ILE A 103 -13.44 5.00 15.87
N ILE A 104 -12.66 4.02 16.36
CA ILE A 104 -11.67 4.24 17.43
C ILE A 104 -10.54 5.18 16.99
N ARG A 105 -10.11 5.10 15.74
CA ARG A 105 -9.04 5.95 15.18
C ARG A 105 -9.56 7.29 14.67
N GLY A 106 -10.83 7.35 14.28
CA GLY A 106 -11.44 8.50 13.61
C GLY A 106 -11.14 8.58 12.11
N PHE A 107 -10.35 7.65 11.53
CA PHE A 107 -9.98 7.64 10.12
C PHE A 107 -9.47 6.27 9.64
N ASP A 108 -9.57 6.06 8.32
CA ASP A 108 -8.90 4.98 7.61
C ASP A 108 -7.52 5.49 7.16
N HIS A 109 -6.47 4.93 7.75
CA HIS A 109 -5.09 5.40 7.53
C HIS A 109 -4.58 5.15 6.11
N ILE A 110 -4.96 4.04 5.47
CA ILE A 110 -4.56 3.77 4.08
C ILE A 110 -5.33 4.63 3.11
N GLU A 111 -6.61 4.85 3.34
CA GLU A 111 -7.39 5.82 2.57
C GLU A 111 -6.77 7.21 2.64
N GLN A 112 -6.36 7.64 3.84
CA GLN A 112 -5.70 8.94 4.03
C GLN A 112 -4.38 9.02 3.28
N VAL A 113 -3.51 7.99 3.35
CA VAL A 113 -2.25 7.95 2.60
C VAL A 113 -2.53 8.04 1.10
N CYS A 114 -3.45 7.23 0.57
CA CYS A 114 -3.78 7.23 -0.85
C CYS A 114 -4.30 8.59 -1.32
N LYS A 115 -5.20 9.23 -0.55
CA LYS A 115 -5.71 10.58 -0.87
C LYS A 115 -4.59 11.63 -0.88
N LEU A 116 -3.73 11.66 0.13
CA LEU A 116 -2.62 12.60 0.24
C LEU A 116 -1.54 12.39 -0.83
N CYS A 117 -1.39 11.16 -1.31
CA CYS A 117 -0.46 10.79 -2.37
C CYS A 117 -1.07 10.87 -3.78
N ASN A 118 -2.31 11.37 -3.94
CA ASN A 118 -3.04 11.47 -5.20
C ASN A 118 -3.23 10.11 -5.91
N VAL A 119 -3.37 9.04 -5.16
CA VAL A 119 -3.70 7.72 -5.70
C VAL A 119 -5.20 7.61 -5.91
N ASN A 120 -5.61 7.36 -7.16
CA ASN A 120 -7.00 7.06 -7.47
C ASN A 120 -7.32 5.63 -7.07
N PHE A 121 -8.34 5.42 -6.27
CA PHE A 121 -8.78 4.10 -5.82
C PHE A 121 -10.29 4.04 -5.62
N VAL A 122 -10.82 2.82 -5.60
CA VAL A 122 -12.22 2.53 -5.28
C VAL A 122 -12.25 1.57 -4.09
N LYS A 123 -13.06 1.82 -3.08
CA LYS A 123 -13.31 0.85 -2.01
C LYS A 123 -14.21 -0.26 -2.55
N LEU A 124 -13.66 -1.45 -2.73
CA LEU A 124 -14.38 -2.61 -3.25
C LEU A 124 -15.01 -3.46 -2.16
N LEU A 125 -14.30 -3.57 -1.02
CA LEU A 125 -14.62 -4.54 0.02
C LEU A 125 -14.91 -3.84 1.36
N SER A 126 -15.75 -4.48 2.15
CA SER A 126 -15.94 -4.25 3.59
C SER A 126 -15.34 -5.40 4.40
N CYS A 127 -15.12 -5.19 5.69
CA CYS A 127 -14.56 -6.17 6.60
C CYS A 127 -15.41 -6.25 7.88
N GLU A 128 -15.94 -7.43 8.18
CA GLU A 128 -16.67 -7.66 9.43
C GLU A 128 -15.77 -7.57 10.67
N TYR A 129 -16.34 -7.05 11.75
CA TYR A 129 -15.68 -7.03 13.05
C TYR A 129 -15.58 -8.44 13.66
N ARG A 130 -14.42 -8.73 14.22
CA ARG A 130 -14.24 -9.86 15.15
C ARG A 130 -13.50 -9.39 16.38
N GLU A 131 -14.11 -9.63 17.55
CA GLU A 131 -13.36 -9.65 18.78
C GLU A 131 -12.21 -10.65 18.70
N LYS A 132 -11.06 -10.30 19.32
CA LYS A 132 -9.98 -11.26 19.51
C LYS A 132 -10.51 -12.37 20.42
N GLN A 133 -11.00 -13.44 19.85
CA GLN A 133 -11.31 -14.65 20.63
C GLN A 133 -10.00 -15.23 21.13
N SER A 134 -9.71 -14.94 22.40
CA SER A 134 -8.76 -15.68 23.18
C SER A 134 -9.25 -17.12 23.28
N LYS A 135 -8.53 -18.05 22.66
CA LYS A 135 -8.42 -19.46 23.04
C LYS A 135 -9.66 -20.33 23.08
N LEU A 136 -10.55 -20.35 22.07
CA LEU A 136 -11.48 -21.45 21.91
C LEU A 136 -11.64 -21.82 20.43
N HIS A 137 -11.20 -23.05 20.11
CA HIS A 137 -11.40 -23.89 18.93
C HIS A 137 -11.92 -23.26 17.63
N LYS A 138 -10.95 -23.12 16.71
CA LYS A 138 -10.98 -23.15 15.25
C LYS A 138 -12.29 -23.70 14.65
N LYS A 139 -13.21 -22.80 14.28
CA LYS A 139 -13.82 -22.87 12.96
C LYS A 139 -13.19 -21.75 12.14
N ARG A 140 -12.40 -22.10 11.13
CA ARG A 140 -12.00 -21.18 10.07
C ARG A 140 -13.27 -20.62 9.48
N ILE A 141 -13.64 -19.39 9.87
CA ILE A 141 -14.73 -18.70 9.20
C ILE A 141 -14.09 -18.16 7.93
N GLU A 142 -14.33 -18.86 6.84
CA GLU A 142 -14.13 -18.40 5.49
C GLU A 142 -15.05 -17.19 5.28
N ASN A 143 -14.52 -16.15 4.65
CA ASN A 143 -15.20 -14.91 4.27
C ASN A 143 -15.41 -13.87 5.39
N ARG A 144 -14.31 -13.16 5.68
CA ARG A 144 -14.33 -11.94 6.49
C ARG A 144 -14.59 -10.69 5.63
N TYR A 145 -14.41 -10.79 4.33
CA TYR A 145 -14.48 -9.70 3.38
C TYR A 145 -15.68 -9.88 2.46
N HIS A 146 -16.42 -8.79 2.21
CA HIS A 146 -17.60 -8.76 1.38
C HIS A 146 -17.51 -7.57 0.43
N PHE A 147 -18.14 -7.66 -0.74
CA PHE A 147 -18.25 -6.52 -1.63
C PHE A 147 -19.14 -5.44 -0.98
N LEU A 148 -18.73 -4.18 -1.10
CA LEU A 148 -19.52 -3.03 -0.65
C LEU A 148 -20.74 -2.78 -1.54
N ASN A 149 -20.66 -3.18 -2.82
CA ASN A 149 -21.73 -3.04 -3.78
C ASN A 149 -21.83 -4.33 -4.60
N ASP A 150 -22.93 -5.04 -4.43
CA ASP A 150 -23.21 -6.30 -5.13
C ASP A 150 -23.46 -6.11 -6.64
N ASN A 151 -23.73 -4.87 -7.09
CA ASN A 151 -23.94 -4.53 -8.49
C ASN A 151 -22.68 -4.03 -9.21
N LEU A 152 -21.51 -4.13 -8.57
CA LEU A 152 -20.26 -3.72 -9.19
C LEU A 152 -19.88 -4.72 -10.29
N ASP A 153 -19.80 -4.26 -11.53
CA ASP A 153 -19.35 -5.09 -12.65
C ASP A 153 -17.84 -4.87 -12.90
N LEU A 154 -17.04 -5.90 -12.66
CA LEU A 154 -15.59 -5.90 -12.88
C LEU A 154 -15.18 -6.74 -14.10
N LYS A 155 -16.12 -7.08 -15.01
CA LYS A 155 -15.83 -7.97 -16.14
C LYS A 155 -14.79 -7.43 -17.12
N GLU A 156 -14.69 -6.11 -17.24
CA GLU A 156 -13.72 -5.45 -18.12
C GLU A 156 -12.37 -5.19 -17.43
N ILE A 157 -12.23 -5.52 -16.14
CA ILE A 157 -11.01 -5.33 -15.36
C ILE A 157 -10.12 -6.57 -15.51
N GLU A 158 -8.95 -6.40 -16.10
CA GLU A 158 -7.95 -7.46 -16.25
C GLU A 158 -6.93 -7.47 -15.10
N THR A 159 -6.56 -6.26 -14.63
CA THR A 159 -5.51 -6.07 -13.62
C THR A 159 -5.99 -5.22 -12.45
N LEU A 160 -5.79 -5.73 -11.23
CA LEU A 160 -6.21 -5.09 -10.00
C LEU A 160 -5.07 -5.00 -8.99
N LEU A 161 -4.88 -3.81 -8.41
CA LEU A 161 -3.94 -3.59 -7.31
C LEU A 161 -4.69 -3.45 -6.00
N ILE A 162 -4.26 -4.18 -4.96
CA ILE A 162 -4.74 -4.01 -3.57
C ILE A 162 -3.63 -3.38 -2.74
N ILE A 163 -3.92 -2.25 -2.08
CA ILE A 163 -2.95 -1.51 -1.25
C ILE A 163 -3.22 -1.74 0.24
N ASP A 164 -2.16 -1.98 1.02
CA ASP A 164 -2.16 -2.08 2.48
C ASP A 164 -0.96 -1.32 3.08
N ASP A 165 -0.89 -1.18 4.41
CA ASP A 165 0.24 -0.53 5.09
C ASP A 165 1.46 -1.46 5.22
N ILE A 166 1.27 -2.68 5.73
CA ILE A 166 2.36 -3.60 6.06
C ILE A 166 2.05 -5.01 5.58
N TYR A 167 2.98 -5.61 4.87
CA TYR A 167 2.95 -7.04 4.63
C TYR A 167 3.63 -7.80 5.78
N THR A 168 2.87 -8.60 6.51
CA THR A 168 3.38 -9.52 7.55
C THR A 168 3.17 -10.96 7.09
N SER A 169 2.07 -11.59 7.45
CA SER A 169 1.68 -12.93 6.97
C SER A 169 0.91 -12.89 5.64
N GLY A 170 0.55 -11.71 5.15
CA GLY A 170 -0.28 -11.52 3.98
C GLY A 170 -1.76 -11.91 4.15
N SER A 171 -2.18 -12.29 5.37
CA SER A 171 -3.54 -12.82 5.62
C SER A 171 -4.65 -11.86 5.18
N THR A 172 -4.46 -10.54 5.36
CA THR A 172 -5.39 -9.50 4.93
C THR A 172 -5.50 -9.45 3.40
N LEU A 173 -4.37 -9.25 2.72
CA LEU A 173 -4.29 -9.15 1.27
C LEU A 173 -4.79 -10.42 0.57
N LEU A 174 -4.35 -11.60 1.05
CA LEU A 174 -4.81 -12.89 0.54
C LEU A 174 -6.30 -13.13 0.79
N GLY A 175 -6.83 -12.64 1.90
CA GLY A 175 -8.26 -12.70 2.20
C GLY A 175 -9.08 -11.85 1.22
N CYS A 176 -8.66 -10.62 0.95
CA CYS A 176 -9.27 -9.74 -0.04
C CYS A 176 -9.20 -10.34 -1.45
N ALA A 177 -8.02 -10.83 -1.86
CA ALA A 177 -7.81 -11.44 -3.16
C ALA A 177 -8.72 -12.67 -3.37
N ARG A 178 -8.82 -13.58 -2.38
CA ARG A 178 -9.73 -14.73 -2.46
C ARG A 178 -11.19 -14.32 -2.62
N THR A 179 -11.63 -13.27 -1.93
CA THR A 179 -13.01 -12.75 -2.05
C THR A 179 -13.27 -12.24 -3.46
N ILE A 180 -12.31 -11.50 -4.04
CA ILE A 180 -12.41 -10.98 -5.41
C ILE A 180 -12.37 -12.12 -6.42
N HIS A 181 -11.41 -13.05 -6.32
CA HIS A 181 -11.29 -14.18 -7.25
C HIS A 181 -12.50 -15.13 -7.23
N LYS A 182 -13.19 -15.24 -6.08
CA LYS A 182 -14.41 -16.06 -6.01
C LYS A 182 -15.52 -15.52 -6.93
N ALA A 183 -15.61 -14.20 -7.09
CA ALA A 183 -16.59 -13.55 -7.96
C ALA A 183 -16.04 -13.32 -9.38
N TYR A 184 -14.75 -13.04 -9.50
CA TYR A 184 -14.06 -12.63 -10.73
C TYR A 184 -12.73 -13.39 -10.90
N PRO A 185 -12.74 -14.69 -11.25
CA PRO A 185 -11.53 -15.52 -11.25
C PRO A 185 -10.51 -15.15 -12.34
N GLY A 186 -10.90 -14.35 -13.34
CA GLY A 186 -10.03 -13.90 -14.44
C GLY A 186 -9.16 -12.71 -14.11
N ILE A 187 -9.42 -11.99 -13.01
CA ILE A 187 -8.68 -10.78 -12.67
C ILE A 187 -7.28 -11.12 -12.14
N LYS A 188 -6.25 -10.54 -12.75
CA LYS A 188 -4.87 -10.64 -12.26
C LYS A 188 -4.64 -9.66 -11.12
N ILE A 189 -4.51 -10.18 -9.89
CA ILE A 189 -4.36 -9.35 -8.69
C ILE A 189 -2.87 -9.20 -8.33
N SER A 190 -2.49 -7.98 -7.97
CA SER A 190 -1.21 -7.63 -7.36
C SER A 190 -1.42 -6.87 -6.05
N PHE A 191 -0.40 -6.84 -5.22
CA PHE A 191 -0.41 -6.17 -3.93
C PHE A 191 0.64 -5.06 -3.90
N LEU A 192 0.36 -3.98 -3.18
CA LEU A 192 1.33 -2.95 -2.82
C LEU A 192 1.23 -2.67 -1.33
N THR A 193 2.36 -2.66 -0.63
CA THR A 193 2.42 -2.22 0.77
C THR A 193 3.49 -1.15 0.96
N LEU A 194 3.33 -0.28 1.96
CA LEU A 194 4.36 0.69 2.31
C LEU A 194 5.62 -0.04 2.79
N SER A 195 5.43 -1.10 3.57
CA SER A 195 6.54 -1.90 4.07
C SER A 195 6.23 -3.40 4.16
N LYS A 196 7.30 -4.17 4.35
CA LYS A 196 7.26 -5.61 4.58
C LYS A 196 8.07 -5.97 5.83
N VAL A 197 7.53 -6.83 6.70
CA VAL A 197 8.29 -7.49 7.77
C VAL A 197 9.11 -8.62 7.15
N ILE A 198 10.42 -8.61 7.44
CA ILE A 198 11.38 -9.64 7.01
C ILE A 198 11.25 -10.87 7.91
#